data_45b9ed80eac8f6f60f42cf2517755f9f
#
_entry.id   45b9ed80eac8f6f60f42cf2517755f9f
#
_cell.length_a   1.000
_cell.length_b   1.000
_cell.length_c   1.000
_cell.angle_alpha   90.00
_cell.angle_beta   90.00
_cell.angle_gamma   90.00
#
_symmetry.space_group_name_H-M   'P 1'
#
loop_
_entity.id
_entity.type
_entity.pdbx_description
1 polymer ?
#
loop_
_entity_poly.entity_id
_entity_poly.type
_entity_poly.pdbx_seq_one_letter_code
_entity_poly.pdbx_strand_id
1 'polypeptide(L)'
;MNLILYTKEYNVEDSEQAIISLWKEYYEDEERRKVHSRIAVCRHSKKSGNRAEYGIGCETSEIDEIPVGFQMIHVPCYTWAIFKCIGPTTVSLKEMWKRIYTEWLPSSEYELISDYYDYYLERLPEGDVNSQDYVCEICIPVKKIDK
;
A
#
# COMPACT_ATOMS: atom_id res chain seq x y z
N MET A 1 -0.34 -4.57 13.47
CA MET A 1 -1.35 -3.66 12.87
C MET A 1 -2.44 -4.48 12.21
N ASN A 2 -3.67 -4.23 12.57
CA ASN A 2 -4.82 -4.92 12.00
C ASN A 2 -5.55 -4.01 11.03
N LEU A 3 -5.73 -4.48 9.81
CA LEU A 3 -6.34 -3.71 8.72
C LEU A 3 -7.60 -4.40 8.22
N ILE A 4 -8.55 -3.59 7.77
CA ILE A 4 -9.74 -4.05 7.05
C ILE A 4 -9.57 -3.58 5.62
N LEU A 5 -9.51 -4.54 4.69
CA LEU A 5 -9.18 -4.27 3.29
C LEU A 5 -10.17 -4.92 2.34
N TYR A 6 -10.52 -4.17 1.32
CA TYR A 6 -11.17 -4.69 0.12
C TYR A 6 -10.05 -5.07 -0.86
N THR A 7 -9.89 -6.36 -1.13
CA THR A 7 -8.70 -6.88 -1.80
C THR A 7 -9.01 -7.52 -3.14
N LYS A 8 -8.00 -7.54 -4.00
CA LYS A 8 -8.06 -8.25 -5.28
C LYS A 8 -6.68 -8.82 -5.60
N GLU A 9 -6.66 -10.07 -6.07
CA GLU A 9 -5.44 -10.68 -6.58
C GLU A 9 -5.29 -10.40 -8.07
N TYR A 10 -4.05 -10.32 -8.52
CA TYR A 10 -3.74 -10.04 -9.92
C TYR A 10 -2.36 -10.59 -10.29
N ASN A 11 -2.10 -10.69 -11.59
CA ASN A 11 -0.76 -10.98 -12.07
C ASN A 11 0.11 -9.73 -12.03
N VAL A 12 1.36 -9.85 -11.60
CA VAL A 12 2.27 -8.71 -11.43
C VAL A 12 2.42 -7.91 -12.73
N GLU A 13 2.42 -8.58 -13.87
CA GLU A 13 2.50 -7.93 -15.18
C GLU A 13 1.31 -7.04 -15.51
N ASP A 14 0.15 -7.27 -14.86
CA ASP A 14 -1.08 -6.51 -15.05
C ASP A 14 -1.32 -5.49 -13.92
N SER A 15 -0.33 -5.27 -13.06
CA SER A 15 -0.49 -4.53 -11.80
C SER A 15 -1.08 -3.12 -11.98
N GLU A 16 -0.58 -2.36 -12.94
CA GLU A 16 -1.06 -0.98 -13.14
C GLU A 16 -2.56 -0.95 -13.43
N GLN A 17 -3.00 -1.77 -14.39
CA GLN A 17 -4.40 -1.83 -14.77
C GLN A 17 -5.28 -2.41 -13.66
N ALA A 18 -4.80 -3.43 -12.98
CA ALA A 18 -5.53 -4.07 -11.88
C ALA A 18 -5.75 -3.12 -10.72
N ILE A 19 -4.74 -2.34 -10.36
CA ILE A 19 -4.82 -1.37 -9.25
C ILE A 19 -5.79 -0.24 -9.61
N ILE A 20 -5.70 0.31 -10.83
CA ILE A 20 -6.62 1.34 -11.30
C ILE A 20 -8.07 0.82 -11.27
N SER A 21 -8.30 -0.39 -11.75
CA SER A 21 -9.62 -1.01 -11.77
C SER A 21 -10.17 -1.23 -10.36
N LEU A 22 -9.32 -1.62 -9.41
CA LEU A 22 -9.74 -1.83 -8.02
C LEU A 22 -10.17 -0.52 -7.36
N TRP A 23 -9.43 0.57 -7.56
CA TRP A 23 -9.80 1.88 -7.05
C TRP A 23 -11.13 2.36 -7.61
N LYS A 24 -11.35 2.16 -8.90
CA LYS A 24 -12.61 2.49 -9.55
C LYS A 24 -13.76 1.67 -8.96
N GLU A 25 -13.59 0.37 -8.86
CA GLU A 25 -14.57 -0.55 -8.26
C GLU A 25 -14.89 -0.17 -6.83
N TYR A 26 -13.87 0.21 -6.05
CA TYR A 26 -14.04 0.64 -4.66
C TYR A 26 -14.98 1.84 -4.54
N TYR A 27 -14.80 2.84 -5.38
CA TYR A 27 -15.60 4.07 -5.31
C TYR A 27 -16.98 3.95 -5.96
N GLU A 28 -17.27 2.90 -6.71
CA GLU A 28 -18.58 2.69 -7.32
C GLU A 28 -19.64 2.21 -6.33
N ASP A 29 -19.25 1.66 -5.19
CA ASP A 29 -20.18 1.11 -4.20
C ASP A 29 -20.25 2.02 -2.97
N GLU A 30 -21.47 2.46 -2.63
CA GLU A 30 -21.72 3.33 -1.48
C GLU A 30 -21.32 2.67 -0.15
N GLU A 31 -21.57 1.36 0.01
CA GLU A 31 -21.21 0.63 1.23
C GLU A 31 -19.70 0.54 1.41
N ARG A 32 -18.94 0.32 0.32
CA ARG A 32 -17.48 0.30 0.39
C ARG A 32 -16.91 1.66 0.77
N ARG A 33 -17.50 2.75 0.28
CA ARG A 33 -17.04 4.11 0.59
C ARG A 33 -17.22 4.50 2.06
N LYS A 34 -18.02 3.76 2.82
CA LYS A 34 -18.16 3.96 4.26
C LYS A 34 -16.88 3.57 5.01
N VAL A 35 -16.08 2.69 4.43
CA VAL A 35 -14.74 2.39 4.93
C VAL A 35 -13.80 3.40 4.29
N HIS A 36 -13.12 4.19 5.11
CA HIS A 36 -12.22 5.20 4.61
C HIS A 36 -11.00 4.56 3.92
N SER A 37 -10.67 5.03 2.72
CA SER A 37 -9.53 4.54 1.94
C SER A 37 -8.23 5.22 2.38
N ARG A 38 -7.86 5.02 3.66
CA ARG A 38 -6.69 5.66 4.27
C ARG A 38 -5.39 4.91 4.01
N ILE A 39 -5.49 3.62 3.74
CA ILE A 39 -4.33 2.76 3.56
C ILE A 39 -4.56 1.88 2.33
N ALA A 40 -3.54 1.80 1.50
CA ALA A 40 -3.47 0.79 0.44
C ALA A 40 -2.30 -0.14 0.76
N VAL A 41 -2.52 -1.44 0.60
CA VAL A 41 -1.52 -2.46 0.90
C VAL A 41 -1.30 -3.31 -0.34
N CYS A 42 -0.04 -3.44 -0.74
CA CYS A 42 0.35 -4.44 -1.72
C CYS A 42 1.11 -5.54 -0.99
N ARG A 43 0.74 -6.78 -1.21
CA ARG A 43 1.52 -7.91 -0.71
C ARG A 43 1.69 -8.95 -1.81
N HIS A 44 2.87 -9.52 -1.83
CA HIS A 44 3.26 -10.53 -2.78
C HIS A 44 3.78 -11.74 -2.05
N SER A 45 3.11 -12.88 -2.18
CA SER A 45 3.57 -14.13 -1.57
C SER A 45 4.68 -14.72 -2.43
N LYS A 46 5.79 -15.11 -1.80
CA LYS A 46 6.89 -15.78 -2.48
C LYS A 46 6.50 -17.11 -3.09
N LYS A 47 5.43 -17.73 -2.56
CA LYS A 47 4.94 -19.02 -3.05
C LYS A 47 3.99 -18.88 -4.24
N SER A 48 3.46 -17.70 -4.47
CA SER A 48 2.44 -17.48 -5.51
C SER A 48 3.02 -17.10 -6.88
N GLY A 49 4.34 -17.11 -7.03
CA GLY A 49 5.01 -16.79 -8.29
C GLY A 49 4.80 -15.34 -8.68
N ASN A 50 4.12 -15.09 -9.81
CA ASN A 50 3.86 -13.74 -10.31
C ASN A 50 2.51 -13.16 -9.88
N ARG A 51 1.89 -13.72 -8.83
CA ARG A 51 0.62 -13.23 -8.28
C ARG A 51 0.88 -12.28 -7.11
N ALA A 52 0.12 -11.22 -7.05
CA ALA A 52 0.14 -10.27 -5.94
C ALA A 52 -1.28 -9.92 -5.52
N GLU A 53 -1.43 -9.32 -4.35
CA GLU A 53 -2.71 -8.87 -3.82
C GLU A 53 -2.59 -7.38 -3.46
N TYR A 54 -3.60 -6.61 -3.84
CA TYR A 54 -3.70 -5.20 -3.47
C TYR A 54 -5.00 -4.99 -2.72
N GLY A 55 -4.94 -4.23 -1.63
CA GLY A 55 -6.10 -3.96 -0.79
C GLY A 55 -6.22 -2.49 -0.45
N ILE A 56 -7.46 -2.03 -0.28
CA ILE A 56 -7.79 -0.65 0.06
C ILE A 56 -8.67 -0.67 1.31
N GLY A 57 -8.35 0.17 2.28
CA GLY A 57 -9.15 0.24 3.50
C GLY A 57 -8.53 1.10 4.59
N CYS A 58 -8.67 0.65 5.82
CA CYS A 58 -8.22 1.39 6.99
C CYS A 58 -7.85 0.45 8.15
N GLU A 59 -7.39 1.03 9.25
CA GLU A 59 -7.15 0.26 10.46
C GLU A 59 -8.49 -0.14 11.10
N THR A 60 -8.52 -1.31 11.76
CA THR A 60 -9.73 -1.82 12.40
C THR A 60 -10.32 -0.88 13.45
N SER A 61 -9.46 -0.06 14.08
CA SER A 61 -9.87 0.90 15.09
C SER A 61 -10.73 2.06 14.54
N GLU A 62 -10.73 2.25 13.22
CA GLU A 62 -11.46 3.34 12.57
C GLU A 62 -12.89 2.97 12.16
N ILE A 63 -13.32 1.72 12.40
CA ILE A 63 -14.62 1.25 11.97
C ILE A 63 -15.22 0.29 13.00
N ASP A 64 -16.54 0.38 13.22
CA ASP A 64 -17.25 -0.45 14.19
C ASP A 64 -17.71 -1.79 13.59
N GLU A 65 -18.08 -1.80 12.33
CA GLU A 65 -18.57 -3.00 11.64
C GLU A 65 -17.78 -3.23 10.34
N ILE A 66 -17.47 -4.50 10.08
CA ILE A 66 -16.75 -4.89 8.86
C ILE A 66 -17.79 -5.12 7.75
N PRO A 67 -17.79 -4.28 6.69
CA PRO A 67 -18.72 -4.48 5.58
C PRO A 67 -18.46 -5.79 4.83
N VAL A 68 -19.51 -6.27 4.16
CA VAL A 68 -19.39 -7.47 3.32
C VAL A 68 -18.35 -7.25 2.23
N GLY A 69 -17.51 -8.26 2.00
CA GLY A 69 -16.48 -8.20 0.97
C GLY A 69 -15.11 -7.72 1.46
N PHE A 70 -15.04 -7.21 2.69
CA PHE A 70 -13.76 -6.80 3.29
C PHE A 70 -13.13 -7.94 4.08
N GLN A 71 -11.82 -7.97 4.12
CA GLN A 71 -11.05 -8.94 4.88
C GLN A 71 -10.27 -8.24 5.98
N MET A 72 -10.12 -8.93 7.12
CA MET A 72 -9.21 -8.48 8.17
C MET A 72 -7.83 -9.08 7.90
N ILE A 73 -6.82 -8.22 7.84
CA ILE A 73 -5.43 -8.63 7.59
C ILE A 73 -4.56 -8.11 8.72
N HIS A 74 -3.74 -9.01 9.27
CA HIS A 74 -2.76 -8.63 10.28
C HIS A 74 -1.41 -8.40 9.60
N VAL A 75 -0.89 -7.19 9.74
CA VAL A 75 0.46 -6.85 9.28
C VAL A 75 1.40 -6.93 10.48
N PRO A 76 2.45 -7.75 10.43
CA PRO A 76 3.38 -7.89 11.55
C PRO A 76 4.06 -6.58 11.93
N CYS A 77 4.63 -6.53 13.12
CA CYS A 77 5.42 -5.38 13.54
C CYS A 77 6.76 -5.39 12.80
N TYR A 78 7.00 -4.35 12.01
CA TYR A 78 8.24 -4.16 11.27
C TYR A 78 8.86 -2.81 11.65
N THR A 79 10.14 -2.68 11.34
CA THR A 79 10.75 -1.35 11.22
C THR A 79 10.42 -0.84 9.83
N TRP A 80 9.83 0.33 9.74
CA TRP A 80 9.34 0.89 8.47
C TRP A 80 10.22 2.03 8.01
N ALA A 81 10.64 2.00 6.74
CA ALA A 81 11.15 3.17 6.06
C ALA A 81 9.94 3.93 5.49
N ILE A 82 9.80 5.20 5.87
CA ILE A 82 8.65 6.02 5.50
C ILE A 82 9.13 7.16 4.60
N PHE A 83 8.51 7.28 3.43
CA PHE A 83 8.86 8.29 2.43
C PHE A 83 7.66 9.18 2.15
N LYS A 84 7.83 10.49 2.37
CA LYS A 84 6.80 11.48 2.05
C LYS A 84 6.77 11.77 0.57
N CYS A 85 5.57 11.72 0.00
CA CYS A 85 5.31 12.04 -1.40
C CYS A 85 4.43 13.28 -1.44
N ILE A 86 4.88 14.34 -2.10
CA ILE A 86 4.16 15.61 -2.19
C ILE A 86 3.73 15.85 -3.62
N GLY A 87 2.45 16.13 -3.81
CA GLY A 87 1.85 16.39 -5.11
C GLY A 87 0.81 15.35 -5.50
N PRO A 88 0.27 15.44 -6.74
CA PRO A 88 -0.72 14.49 -7.23
C PRO A 88 -0.21 13.05 -7.14
N THR A 89 -1.00 12.15 -6.60
CA THR A 89 -0.58 10.75 -6.34
C THR A 89 -0.14 10.03 -7.61
N THR A 90 -0.74 10.34 -8.75
CA THR A 90 -0.40 9.73 -10.03
C THR A 90 1.06 10.00 -10.45
N VAL A 91 1.65 11.07 -9.95
CA VAL A 91 3.03 11.46 -10.26
C VAL A 91 3.94 11.22 -9.07
N SER A 92 3.55 11.69 -7.87
CA SER A 92 4.41 11.66 -6.69
C SER A 92 4.79 10.26 -6.24
N LEU A 93 3.87 9.31 -6.32
CA LEU A 93 4.14 7.92 -5.93
C LEU A 93 5.13 7.26 -6.90
N LYS A 94 4.94 7.42 -8.19
CA LYS A 94 5.85 6.85 -9.21
C LYS A 94 7.26 7.41 -9.08
N GLU A 95 7.37 8.72 -8.89
CA GLU A 95 8.68 9.37 -8.72
C GLU A 95 9.38 8.90 -7.46
N MET A 96 8.64 8.77 -6.34
CA MET A 96 9.23 8.32 -5.09
C MET A 96 9.70 6.86 -5.20
N TRP A 97 8.90 5.97 -5.80
CA TRP A 97 9.31 4.58 -6.00
C TRP A 97 10.60 4.49 -6.82
N LYS A 98 10.72 5.29 -7.87
CA LYS A 98 11.93 5.35 -8.67
C LYS A 98 13.13 5.77 -7.82
N ARG A 99 12.99 6.80 -7.00
CA ARG A 99 14.07 7.30 -6.14
C ARG A 99 14.44 6.31 -5.06
N ILE A 100 13.47 5.59 -4.50
CA ILE A 100 13.74 4.54 -3.50
C ILE A 100 14.67 3.48 -4.08
N TYR A 101 14.36 2.96 -5.26
CA TYR A 101 15.14 1.89 -5.87
C TYR A 101 16.46 2.35 -6.48
N THR A 102 16.52 3.56 -7.03
CA THR A 102 17.72 4.04 -7.72
C THR A 102 18.69 4.81 -6.83
N GLU A 103 18.19 5.47 -5.79
CA GLU A 103 18.99 6.33 -4.94
C GLU A 103 19.07 5.83 -3.49
N TRP A 104 17.94 5.55 -2.87
CA TRP A 104 17.92 5.25 -1.43
C TRP A 104 18.43 3.86 -1.09
N LEU A 105 17.87 2.81 -1.69
CA LEU A 105 18.26 1.43 -1.39
C LEU A 105 19.74 1.17 -1.63
N PRO A 106 20.33 1.59 -2.77
CA PRO A 106 21.75 1.33 -3.01
C PRO A 106 22.70 1.99 -2.02
N SER A 107 22.29 3.11 -1.41
CA SER A 107 23.13 3.89 -0.48
C SER A 107 22.72 3.72 0.98
N SER A 108 21.67 2.96 1.27
CA SER A 108 21.09 2.83 2.60
C SER A 108 21.84 1.79 3.45
N GLU A 109 21.79 1.99 4.77
CA GLU A 109 22.20 0.99 5.76
C GLU A 109 21.12 -0.06 6.00
N TYR A 110 19.99 0.03 5.30
CA TYR A 110 18.85 -0.87 5.44
C TYR A 110 18.64 -1.70 4.18
N GLU A 111 18.05 -2.87 4.35
CA GLU A 111 17.63 -3.72 3.25
C GLU A 111 16.16 -4.09 3.43
N LEU A 112 15.51 -4.48 2.35
CA LEU A 112 14.13 -4.92 2.39
C LEU A 112 14.00 -6.20 3.19
N ILE A 113 12.93 -6.28 4.01
CA ILE A 113 12.59 -7.53 4.67
C ILE A 113 11.90 -8.43 3.64
N SER A 114 12.38 -9.66 3.55
CA SER A 114 11.88 -10.65 2.63
C SER A 114 11.45 -11.88 3.42
N ASP A 115 10.26 -11.78 4.02
CA ASP A 115 9.63 -12.84 4.79
C ASP A 115 8.70 -13.69 3.92
N TYR A 116 7.61 -14.19 4.50
CA TYR A 116 6.60 -14.96 3.78
C TYR A 116 5.92 -14.13 2.69
N TYR A 117 5.67 -12.84 2.97
CA TYR A 117 5.14 -11.87 2.02
C TYR A 117 6.10 -10.70 1.88
N ASP A 118 6.17 -10.15 0.66
CA ASP A 118 6.74 -8.84 0.44
C ASP A 118 5.61 -7.82 0.59
N TYR A 119 5.74 -6.88 1.53
CA TYR A 119 4.73 -5.87 1.81
C TYR A 119 5.20 -4.49 1.42
N TYR A 120 4.29 -3.66 0.96
CA TYR A 120 4.42 -2.23 1.13
C TYR A 120 3.04 -1.62 1.42
N LEU A 121 3.06 -0.49 2.11
CA LEU A 121 1.86 0.26 2.44
C LEU A 121 1.97 1.66 1.82
N GLU A 122 0.82 2.18 1.41
CA GLU A 122 0.67 3.59 1.07
C GLU A 122 -0.33 4.19 2.04
N ARG A 123 0.07 5.27 2.73
CA ARG A 123 -0.84 6.00 3.62
C ARG A 123 -1.38 7.21 2.87
N LEU A 124 -2.69 7.28 2.78
CA LEU A 124 -3.42 8.23 1.97
C LEU A 124 -4.36 9.06 2.86
N PRO A 125 -3.85 10.11 3.52
CA PRO A 125 -4.68 10.96 4.36
C PRO A 125 -5.83 11.59 3.59
N GLU A 126 -6.85 12.05 4.32
CA GLU A 126 -7.97 12.75 3.72
C GLU A 126 -7.48 14.01 3.00
N GLY A 127 -8.04 14.27 1.83
CA GLY A 127 -7.68 15.42 1.02
C GLY A 127 -7.85 15.17 -0.46
N ASP A 128 -7.49 16.17 -1.25
CA ASP A 128 -7.55 16.08 -2.71
C ASP A 128 -6.25 15.43 -3.24
N VAL A 129 -6.36 14.16 -3.64
CA VAL A 129 -5.22 13.38 -4.14
C VAL A 129 -4.63 13.94 -5.44
N ASN A 130 -5.32 14.85 -6.10
CA ASN A 130 -4.85 15.51 -7.32
C ASN A 130 -4.21 16.88 -7.05
N SER A 131 -4.19 17.32 -5.80
CA SER A 131 -3.60 18.61 -5.42
C SER A 131 -2.07 18.55 -5.44
N GLN A 132 -1.46 19.66 -5.81
CA GLN A 132 0.00 19.82 -5.75
C GLN A 132 0.52 19.83 -4.31
N ASP A 133 -0.35 20.09 -3.34
CA ASP A 133 0.00 20.15 -1.92
C ASP A 133 -0.35 18.85 -1.18
N TYR A 134 -0.92 17.87 -1.87
CA TYR A 134 -1.29 16.60 -1.23
C TYR A 134 -0.05 15.86 -0.75
N VAL A 135 -0.09 15.39 0.49
CA VAL A 135 1.01 14.63 1.09
C VAL A 135 0.51 13.23 1.42
N CYS A 136 1.18 12.23 0.87
CA CYS A 136 0.96 10.84 1.23
C CYS A 136 2.30 10.19 1.58
N GLU A 137 2.27 8.93 1.99
CA GLU A 137 3.47 8.22 2.43
C GLU A 137 3.55 6.84 1.81
N ILE A 138 4.78 6.44 1.43
CA ILE A 138 5.10 5.05 1.11
C ILE A 138 5.83 4.47 2.32
N CYS A 139 5.39 3.32 2.80
CA CYS A 139 5.98 2.65 3.95
C CYS A 139 6.46 1.27 3.54
N ILE A 140 7.74 0.99 3.74
CA ILE A 140 8.38 -0.27 3.35
C ILE A 140 9.02 -0.91 4.58
N PRO A 141 8.75 -2.21 4.86
CA PRO A 141 9.39 -2.88 5.98
C PRO A 141 10.86 -3.16 5.64
N VAL A 142 11.71 -2.78 6.58
CA VAL A 142 13.18 -2.86 6.39
C VAL A 142 13.85 -3.43 7.62
N LYS A 143 15.08 -3.89 7.44
CA LYS A 143 15.97 -4.25 8.54
C LYS A 143 17.34 -3.68 8.27
N LYS A 144 18.09 -3.43 9.36
CA LYS A 144 19.45 -2.94 9.24
C LYS A 144 20.35 -4.02 8.66
N ILE A 145 21.22 -3.63 7.74
CA ILE A 145 22.18 -4.56 7.14
C ILE A 145 23.20 -4.96 8.19
N ASP A 146 23.37 -6.27 8.39
CA ASP A 146 24.41 -6.82 9.25
C ASP A 146 25.77 -6.72 8.54
N LYS A 147 26.72 -6.12 9.23
CA LYS A 147 28.11 -6.04 8.74
C LYS A 147 29.01 -7.02 9.46
#